data_38f0277a220d3440019559366e532aa8
#
_entry.id   38f0277a220d3440019559366e532aa8
#
_cell.length_a   1.000
_cell.length_b   1.000
_cell.length_c   1.000
_cell.angle_alpha   90.00
_cell.angle_beta   90.00
_cell.angle_gamma   90.00
#
_symmetry.space_group_name_H-M   'P 1'
#
loop_
_entity.id
_entity.type
_entity.pdbx_description
1 polymer ?
#
loop_
_entity_poly.entity_id
_entity_poly.type
_entity_poly.pdbx_seq_one_letter_code
_entity_poly.pdbx_strand_id
1 'polypeptide(L)'
;MYAIIQAGGAGTRLKTISGDLPKVMVEICGKPILEWQIESLKKSGIHDFLVIISKNGKPISDYCGDGKKFGVNISYIVEESPLGTAGGLYFAQDIIKDDFVLCFGDLMLDVDWTRFHHFHKEKGAALTAFAHPNSHPFDSDLLVANEEEKIIKIDSKNNVRDYYYQNLTNAGLYICSKEVLDFVASPTKIDFEKVVLKHFIEEGKAYAYRSSEYVKDCGTPDRFYSVENDLKNGIIHGKSLANPQKCIFLDRDGTINKYNGLVTKPDELELMDDTSSAIKKINASKYLAICITNQPVIARGDVTLEELKNIHNKMETLLGKEGAYLDGLYFCPHHPDKGFEGEVPEFKIECDCRKPRIGLLKKAEARYNIDLNKSWFIGDTDRDIQTGINAGCRTIFLDTTPNPPIRFKDAKPDFVCHSLSEAVNLILNSERDNHD
;
A
#
# COMPACT_ATOMS: atom_id res chain seq x y z
N MET A 1 -14.59 9.51 17.45
CA MET A 1 -14.28 8.17 16.88
C MET A 1 -13.41 7.43 17.87
N TYR A 2 -13.73 6.20 18.23
CA TYR A 2 -12.92 5.33 19.06
C TYR A 2 -11.86 4.57 18.25
N ALA A 3 -10.76 4.18 18.90
CA ALA A 3 -9.85 3.17 18.39
C ALA A 3 -9.89 1.93 19.28
N ILE A 4 -10.17 0.78 18.69
CA ILE A 4 -10.04 -0.53 19.34
C ILE A 4 -8.67 -1.11 18.98
N ILE A 5 -7.86 -1.45 19.97
CA ILE A 5 -6.58 -2.11 19.78
C ILE A 5 -6.67 -3.52 20.34
N GLN A 6 -6.48 -4.53 19.46
CA GLN A 6 -6.46 -5.94 19.81
C GLN A 6 -5.09 -6.33 20.38
N ALA A 7 -4.96 -6.36 21.72
CA ALA A 7 -3.71 -6.62 22.44
C ALA A 7 -3.69 -7.97 23.20
N GLY A 8 -4.71 -8.83 22.99
CA GLY A 8 -4.87 -10.13 23.68
C GLY A 8 -4.05 -11.29 23.13
N GLY A 9 -3.28 -11.09 22.06
CA GLY A 9 -2.55 -12.14 21.37
C GLY A 9 -1.39 -12.77 22.18
N ALA A 10 -1.21 -14.09 22.08
CA ALA A 10 -0.21 -14.85 22.83
C ALA A 10 1.27 -14.58 22.46
N GLY A 11 1.56 -13.92 21.33
CA GLY A 11 2.90 -13.45 20.94
C GLY A 11 3.99 -14.52 20.79
N THR A 12 3.63 -15.78 20.56
CA THR A 12 4.56 -16.94 20.65
C THR A 12 5.78 -16.87 19.73
N ARG A 13 5.63 -16.28 18.52
CA ARG A 13 6.70 -16.18 17.52
C ARG A 13 7.76 -15.11 17.84
N LEU A 14 7.43 -14.15 18.70
CA LEU A 14 8.34 -13.07 19.11
C LEU A 14 8.94 -13.33 20.51
N LYS A 15 8.70 -14.48 21.10
CA LYS A 15 9.05 -14.80 22.48
C LYS A 15 10.55 -14.68 22.80
N THR A 16 11.42 -14.86 21.81
CA THR A 16 12.88 -14.64 21.95
C THR A 16 13.26 -13.19 22.23
N ILE A 17 12.40 -12.23 21.87
CA ILE A 17 12.59 -10.79 22.08
C ILE A 17 11.70 -10.31 23.23
N SER A 18 10.42 -10.73 23.24
CA SER A 18 9.44 -10.26 24.23
C SER A 18 9.61 -10.91 25.62
N GLY A 19 10.26 -12.08 25.72
CA GLY A 19 10.27 -12.84 26.96
C GLY A 19 8.83 -13.15 27.41
N ASP A 20 8.49 -12.72 28.62
CA ASP A 20 7.15 -12.88 29.19
C ASP A 20 6.25 -11.66 29.03
N LEU A 21 6.73 -10.60 28.37
CA LEU A 21 5.94 -9.41 28.08
C LEU A 21 4.91 -9.67 26.96
N PRO A 22 3.71 -9.08 27.07
CA PRO A 22 2.79 -9.03 25.93
C PRO A 22 3.47 -8.40 24.71
N LYS A 23 3.22 -8.95 23.51
CA LYS A 23 3.87 -8.53 22.26
C LYS A 23 3.80 -7.02 22.03
N VAL A 24 2.66 -6.41 22.33
CA VAL A 24 2.42 -4.96 22.17
C VAL A 24 3.29 -4.10 23.09
N MET A 25 3.86 -4.69 24.13
CA MET A 25 4.74 -4.04 25.10
C MET A 25 6.22 -4.16 24.74
N VAL A 26 6.56 -4.85 23.67
CA VAL A 26 7.95 -4.91 23.18
C VAL A 26 8.35 -3.52 22.69
N GLU A 27 9.50 -3.05 23.19
CA GLU A 27 10.00 -1.71 22.86
C GLU A 27 10.74 -1.71 21.54
N ILE A 28 10.41 -0.71 20.71
CA ILE A 28 11.13 -0.34 19.50
C ILE A 28 11.62 1.11 19.67
N CYS A 29 12.93 1.31 19.64
CA CYS A 29 13.56 2.62 19.87
C CYS A 29 13.08 3.29 21.17
N GLY A 30 12.97 2.52 22.27
CA GLY A 30 12.67 3.03 23.61
C GLY A 30 11.18 3.27 23.93
N LYS A 31 10.27 2.84 23.05
CA LYS A 31 8.82 2.91 23.28
C LYS A 31 8.14 1.59 22.90
N PRO A 32 7.14 1.11 23.68
CA PRO A 32 6.32 -0.01 23.30
C PRO A 32 5.61 0.19 21.95
N ILE A 33 5.39 -0.89 21.20
CA ILE A 33 4.61 -0.86 19.94
C ILE A 33 3.25 -0.18 20.16
N LEU A 34 2.57 -0.49 21.26
CA LEU A 34 1.28 0.10 21.61
C LEU A 34 1.35 1.65 21.73
N GLU A 35 2.44 2.18 22.28
CA GLU A 35 2.60 3.64 22.41
C GLU A 35 2.74 4.31 21.04
N TRP A 36 3.49 3.70 20.10
CA TRP A 36 3.58 4.18 18.71
C TRP A 36 2.21 4.21 18.02
N GLN A 37 1.37 3.19 18.24
CA GLN A 37 0.01 3.15 17.72
C GLN A 37 -0.86 4.28 18.30
N ILE A 38 -0.81 4.49 19.62
CA ILE A 38 -1.54 5.57 20.30
C ILE A 38 -1.10 6.93 19.77
N GLU A 39 0.21 7.16 19.59
CA GLU A 39 0.74 8.42 19.07
C GLU A 39 0.27 8.68 17.62
N SER A 40 0.28 7.66 16.75
CA SER A 40 -0.21 7.78 15.37
C SER A 40 -1.69 8.16 15.33
N LEU A 41 -2.53 7.45 16.08
CA LEU A 41 -3.97 7.70 16.14
C LEU A 41 -4.29 9.08 16.74
N LYS A 42 -3.59 9.46 17.82
CA LYS A 42 -3.74 10.75 18.47
C LYS A 42 -3.42 11.93 17.56
N LYS A 43 -2.39 11.84 16.71
CA LYS A 43 -2.02 12.89 15.74
C LYS A 43 -3.19 13.28 14.84
N SER A 44 -4.09 12.36 14.54
CA SER A 44 -5.30 12.59 13.73
C SER A 44 -6.57 12.86 14.57
N GLY A 45 -6.42 13.19 15.84
CA GLY A 45 -7.52 13.61 16.72
C GLY A 45 -8.34 12.45 17.34
N ILE A 46 -7.81 11.22 17.32
CA ILE A 46 -8.45 10.08 18.00
C ILE A 46 -7.92 10.03 19.43
N HIS A 47 -8.79 10.29 20.39
CA HIS A 47 -8.42 10.40 21.82
C HIS A 47 -9.04 9.34 22.70
N ASP A 48 -10.00 8.56 22.22
CA ASP A 48 -10.69 7.53 23.00
C ASP A 48 -10.28 6.14 22.53
N PHE A 49 -9.69 5.37 23.41
CA PHE A 49 -9.12 4.05 23.13
C PHE A 49 -9.81 2.97 23.95
N LEU A 50 -10.08 1.85 23.31
CA LEU A 50 -10.55 0.63 23.94
C LEU A 50 -9.54 -0.49 23.65
N VAL A 51 -8.78 -0.88 24.64
CA VAL A 51 -7.73 -1.90 24.48
C VAL A 51 -8.26 -3.25 24.96
N ILE A 52 -8.34 -4.22 24.04
CA ILE A 52 -8.77 -5.59 24.35
C ILE A 52 -7.54 -6.37 24.78
N ILE A 53 -7.50 -6.81 26.03
CA ILE A 53 -6.38 -7.52 26.64
C ILE A 53 -6.82 -8.89 27.13
N SER A 54 -5.89 -9.85 27.19
CA SER A 54 -6.11 -11.11 27.89
C SER A 54 -6.01 -10.91 29.41
N LYS A 55 -6.41 -11.89 30.20
CA LYS A 55 -6.22 -11.89 31.66
C LYS A 55 -4.76 -11.69 32.09
N ASN A 56 -3.79 -11.98 31.23
CA ASN A 56 -2.37 -11.71 31.43
C ASN A 56 -1.93 -10.31 30.97
N GLY A 57 -2.87 -9.46 30.58
CA GLY A 57 -2.63 -8.12 30.06
C GLY A 57 -2.31 -7.04 31.11
N LYS A 58 -2.13 -7.44 32.38
CA LYS A 58 -1.78 -6.50 33.47
C LYS A 58 -0.58 -5.59 33.16
N PRO A 59 0.52 -6.04 32.52
CA PRO A 59 1.62 -5.15 32.13
C PRO A 59 1.18 -4.02 31.20
N ILE A 60 0.15 -4.24 30.36
CA ILE A 60 -0.39 -3.22 29.46
C ILE A 60 -1.13 -2.16 30.27
N SER A 61 -2.06 -2.58 31.14
CA SER A 61 -2.83 -1.64 31.96
C SER A 61 -1.99 -0.92 33.01
N ASP A 62 -0.96 -1.56 33.58
CA ASP A 62 -0.01 -0.92 34.50
C ASP A 62 0.82 0.16 33.76
N TYR A 63 1.23 -0.10 32.52
CA TYR A 63 1.97 0.87 31.70
C TYR A 63 1.09 2.01 31.20
N CYS A 64 -0.06 1.72 30.60
CA CYS A 64 -0.89 2.72 29.96
C CYS A 64 -1.78 3.51 30.94
N GLY A 65 -2.17 2.88 32.07
CA GLY A 65 -3.12 3.49 33.03
C GLY A 65 -4.44 3.87 32.36
N ASP A 66 -4.97 5.03 32.70
CA ASP A 66 -6.17 5.61 32.08
C ASP A 66 -5.87 6.44 30.80
N GLY A 67 -4.61 6.44 30.34
CA GLY A 67 -4.17 7.15 29.13
C GLY A 67 -3.77 8.60 29.34
N LYS A 68 -3.96 9.19 30.52
CA LYS A 68 -3.67 10.62 30.79
C LYS A 68 -2.22 10.98 30.49
N LYS A 69 -1.25 10.09 30.76
CA LYS A 69 0.16 10.34 30.46
C LYS A 69 0.44 10.54 28.97
N PHE A 70 -0.42 9.99 28.11
CA PHE A 70 -0.36 10.18 26.64
C PHE A 70 -1.28 11.31 26.17
N GLY A 71 -2.11 11.88 27.04
CA GLY A 71 -3.12 12.89 26.70
C GLY A 71 -4.30 12.29 25.92
N VAL A 72 -4.70 11.08 26.26
CA VAL A 72 -5.84 10.33 25.70
C VAL A 72 -6.62 9.64 26.82
N ASN A 73 -7.76 9.03 26.48
CA ASN A 73 -8.56 8.22 27.37
C ASN A 73 -8.40 6.73 26.98
N ILE A 74 -8.02 5.87 27.92
CA ILE A 74 -7.88 4.43 27.66
C ILE A 74 -8.81 3.67 28.60
N SER A 75 -9.63 2.81 28.03
CA SER A 75 -10.45 1.81 28.74
C SER A 75 -10.05 0.41 28.28
N TYR A 76 -10.36 -0.60 29.08
CA TYR A 76 -9.94 -1.97 28.82
C TYR A 76 -11.12 -2.93 28.78
N ILE A 77 -11.07 -3.86 27.84
CA ILE A 77 -11.87 -5.09 27.84
C ILE A 77 -10.91 -6.23 28.18
N VAL A 78 -11.22 -6.98 29.26
CA VAL A 78 -10.42 -8.13 29.67
C VAL A 78 -11.09 -9.41 29.20
N GLU A 79 -10.44 -10.15 28.30
CA GLU A 79 -10.90 -11.47 27.86
C GLU A 79 -10.47 -12.54 28.88
N GLU A 80 -11.43 -13.16 29.55
CA GLU A 80 -11.19 -14.27 30.46
C GLU A 80 -10.68 -15.54 29.75
N SER A 81 -11.10 -15.71 28.51
CA SER A 81 -10.62 -16.74 27.58
C SER A 81 -10.42 -16.14 26.19
N PRO A 82 -9.51 -16.70 25.36
CA PRO A 82 -9.27 -16.16 24.02
C PRO A 82 -10.51 -16.20 23.13
N LEU A 83 -11.02 -15.04 22.71
CA LEU A 83 -12.19 -14.88 21.86
C LEU A 83 -11.83 -14.68 20.36
N GLY A 84 -10.58 -14.91 19.98
CA GLY A 84 -10.10 -14.69 18.61
C GLY A 84 -9.84 -13.22 18.34
N THR A 85 -9.92 -12.84 17.07
CA THR A 85 -9.63 -11.46 16.63
C THR A 85 -10.87 -10.58 16.58
N ALA A 86 -12.09 -11.13 16.82
CA ALA A 86 -13.33 -10.37 16.76
C ALA A 86 -14.28 -10.59 17.95
N GLY A 87 -14.22 -11.72 18.67
CA GLY A 87 -15.23 -12.00 19.70
C GLY A 87 -15.25 -10.99 20.84
N GLY A 88 -14.09 -10.37 21.17
CA GLY A 88 -14.01 -9.29 22.17
C GLY A 88 -14.75 -8.01 21.78
N LEU A 89 -15.05 -7.79 20.48
CA LEU A 89 -15.80 -6.66 19.98
C LEU A 89 -17.24 -6.63 20.54
N TYR A 90 -17.79 -7.79 20.94
CA TYR A 90 -19.09 -7.88 21.61
C TYR A 90 -19.21 -6.91 22.77
N PHE A 91 -18.17 -6.79 23.60
CA PHE A 91 -18.19 -5.92 24.77
C PHE A 91 -18.03 -4.43 24.45
N ALA A 92 -17.76 -4.07 23.19
CA ALA A 92 -17.64 -2.68 22.75
C ALA A 92 -18.98 -2.09 22.29
N GLN A 93 -20.03 -2.89 22.10
CA GLN A 93 -21.32 -2.47 21.50
C GLN A 93 -22.02 -1.35 22.27
N ASP A 94 -21.94 -1.39 23.61
CA ASP A 94 -22.58 -0.37 24.45
C ASP A 94 -21.74 0.90 24.59
N ILE A 95 -20.44 0.82 24.31
CA ILE A 95 -19.47 1.91 24.44
C ILE A 95 -19.39 2.71 23.15
N ILE A 96 -19.30 2.05 22.00
CA ILE A 96 -19.08 2.67 20.69
C ILE A 96 -20.41 2.79 19.94
N LYS A 97 -20.74 4.02 19.52
CA LYS A 97 -22.02 4.33 18.85
C LYS A 97 -21.84 4.77 17.39
N ASP A 98 -20.60 5.11 16.99
CA ASP A 98 -20.24 5.61 15.66
C ASP A 98 -19.16 4.74 15.03
N ASP A 99 -18.56 5.20 13.92
CA ASP A 99 -17.41 4.55 13.32
C ASP A 99 -16.24 4.44 14.29
N PHE A 100 -15.47 3.39 14.12
CA PHE A 100 -14.28 3.13 14.93
C PHE A 100 -13.14 2.56 14.10
N VAL A 101 -11.92 2.76 14.60
CA VAL A 101 -10.73 2.07 14.10
C VAL A 101 -10.60 0.72 14.80
N LEU A 102 -10.30 -0.33 14.05
CA LEU A 102 -9.84 -1.60 14.59
C LEU A 102 -8.40 -1.82 14.13
N CYS A 103 -7.48 -1.94 15.09
CA CYS A 103 -6.05 -2.13 14.86
C CYS A 103 -5.56 -3.37 15.60
N PHE A 104 -4.78 -4.23 14.93
CA PHE A 104 -4.09 -5.30 15.63
C PHE A 104 -2.84 -4.76 16.31
N GLY A 105 -2.65 -5.15 17.57
CA GLY A 105 -1.66 -4.55 18.45
C GLY A 105 -0.20 -4.84 18.09
N ASP A 106 0.06 -5.71 17.12
CA ASP A 106 1.40 -6.03 16.64
C ASP A 106 1.87 -5.23 15.41
N LEU A 107 1.10 -4.23 15.01
CA LEU A 107 1.41 -3.39 13.85
C LEU A 107 2.22 -2.17 14.27
N MET A 108 3.33 -1.92 13.58
CA MET A 108 3.96 -0.60 13.52
C MET A 108 3.37 0.15 12.34
N LEU A 109 2.96 1.39 12.58
CA LEU A 109 2.25 2.18 11.57
C LEU A 109 2.41 3.70 11.80
N ASP A 110 2.30 4.45 10.71
CA ASP A 110 2.06 5.91 10.73
C ASP A 110 1.16 6.26 9.53
N VAL A 111 -0.13 6.46 9.79
CA VAL A 111 -1.21 6.57 8.80
C VAL A 111 -1.91 7.92 8.93
N ASP A 112 -2.28 8.53 7.82
CA ASP A 112 -3.22 9.66 7.77
C ASP A 112 -4.66 9.15 7.96
N TRP A 113 -5.06 9.02 9.22
CA TRP A 113 -6.38 8.52 9.61
C TRP A 113 -7.52 9.39 9.08
N THR A 114 -7.27 10.69 8.82
CA THR A 114 -8.25 11.61 8.26
C THR A 114 -8.60 11.21 6.82
N ARG A 115 -7.59 10.92 5.99
CA ARG A 115 -7.79 10.41 4.63
C ARG A 115 -8.48 9.05 4.62
N PHE A 116 -8.05 8.15 5.50
CA PHE A 116 -8.62 6.81 5.59
C PHE A 116 -10.10 6.87 6.01
N HIS A 117 -10.44 7.68 7.03
CA HIS A 117 -11.84 7.86 7.46
C HIS A 117 -12.70 8.58 6.41
N HIS A 118 -12.13 9.58 5.72
CA HIS A 118 -12.84 10.25 4.62
C HIS A 118 -13.24 9.26 3.52
N PHE A 119 -12.30 8.40 3.11
CA PHE A 119 -12.58 7.34 2.13
C PHE A 119 -13.70 6.39 2.61
N HIS A 120 -13.66 5.96 3.87
CA HIS A 120 -14.69 5.11 4.45
C HIS A 120 -16.09 5.74 4.34
N LYS A 121 -16.17 7.05 4.67
CA LYS A 121 -17.42 7.80 4.57
C LYS A 121 -17.89 8.01 3.14
N GLU A 122 -16.98 8.34 2.23
CA GLU A 122 -17.26 8.53 0.79
C GLU A 122 -17.86 7.27 0.16
N LYS A 123 -17.33 6.09 0.52
CA LYS A 123 -17.85 4.80 0.04
C LYS A 123 -19.14 4.37 0.71
N GLY A 124 -19.56 4.99 1.80
CA GLY A 124 -20.67 4.50 2.61
C GLY A 124 -20.45 3.07 3.12
N ALA A 125 -19.20 2.75 3.41
CA ALA A 125 -18.79 1.41 3.74
C ALA A 125 -19.24 1.02 5.16
N ALA A 126 -19.59 -0.26 5.37
CA ALA A 126 -19.67 -0.83 6.71
C ALA A 126 -18.28 -1.19 7.25
N LEU A 127 -17.39 -1.63 6.34
CA LEU A 127 -16.03 -2.01 6.67
C LEU A 127 -15.08 -1.54 5.58
N THR A 128 -14.00 -0.85 5.96
CA THR A 128 -12.91 -0.51 5.05
C THR A 128 -11.62 -1.09 5.57
N ALA A 129 -11.01 -1.97 4.77
CA ALA A 129 -9.72 -2.57 5.06
C ALA A 129 -8.59 -1.70 4.51
N PHE A 130 -7.56 -1.45 5.30
CA PHE A 130 -6.31 -0.88 4.82
C PHE A 130 -5.57 -1.93 3.97
N ALA A 131 -5.26 -1.58 2.74
CA ALA A 131 -4.65 -2.47 1.78
C ALA A 131 -3.42 -1.81 1.14
N HIS A 132 -2.32 -2.54 1.08
CA HIS A 132 -1.06 -2.03 0.55
C HIS A 132 -0.27 -3.13 -0.18
N PRO A 133 0.60 -2.78 -1.13
CA PRO A 133 1.55 -3.74 -1.68
C PRO A 133 2.62 -4.06 -0.63
N ASN A 134 3.14 -5.29 -0.66
CA ASN A 134 4.25 -5.68 0.20
C ASN A 134 5.31 -6.50 -0.55
N SER A 135 6.44 -6.76 0.11
CA SER A 135 7.59 -7.50 -0.45
C SER A 135 7.42 -9.03 -0.44
N HIS A 136 6.31 -9.55 0.09
CA HIS A 136 6.06 -11.00 0.22
C HIS A 136 4.59 -11.35 -0.01
N PRO A 137 3.99 -10.92 -1.15
CA PRO A 137 2.58 -11.15 -1.42
C PRO A 137 2.23 -12.64 -1.52
N PHE A 138 3.20 -13.48 -1.84
CA PHE A 138 3.03 -14.94 -1.92
C PHE A 138 2.73 -15.59 -0.55
N ASP A 139 3.13 -14.96 0.55
CA ASP A 139 2.87 -15.39 1.95
C ASP A 139 1.91 -14.43 2.67
N SER A 140 1.04 -13.75 1.95
CA SER A 140 0.09 -12.79 2.49
C SER A 140 -1.33 -13.09 2.03
N ASP A 141 -2.33 -12.77 2.87
CA ASP A 141 -3.73 -12.75 2.44
C ASP A 141 -3.95 -11.53 1.56
N LEU A 142 -4.39 -11.74 0.31
CA LEU A 142 -4.59 -10.69 -0.67
C LEU A 142 -6.08 -10.33 -0.76
N LEU A 143 -6.37 -9.05 -0.94
CA LEU A 143 -7.70 -8.54 -1.24
C LEU A 143 -7.86 -8.43 -2.75
N VAL A 144 -8.89 -9.04 -3.30
CA VAL A 144 -9.28 -8.81 -4.68
C VAL A 144 -10.38 -7.75 -4.69
N ALA A 145 -10.08 -6.60 -5.28
CA ALA A 145 -11.02 -5.50 -5.36
C ALA A 145 -11.29 -5.10 -6.83
N ASN A 146 -12.50 -4.57 -7.08
CA ASN A 146 -12.87 -4.02 -8.37
C ASN A 146 -12.34 -2.57 -8.54
N GLU A 147 -12.70 -1.92 -9.66
CA GLU A 147 -12.29 -0.56 -9.98
C GLU A 147 -12.88 0.51 -9.02
N GLU A 148 -14.01 0.20 -8.38
CA GLU A 148 -14.64 1.03 -7.36
C GLU A 148 -14.04 0.81 -5.97
N GLU A 149 -12.99 -0.03 -5.87
CA GLU A 149 -12.30 -0.43 -4.65
C GLU A 149 -13.15 -1.27 -3.69
N LYS A 150 -14.29 -1.81 -4.17
CA LYS A 150 -15.11 -2.77 -3.44
C LYS A 150 -14.37 -4.11 -3.41
N ILE A 151 -14.20 -4.69 -2.23
CA ILE A 151 -13.59 -6.01 -2.06
C ILE A 151 -14.57 -7.08 -2.55
N ILE A 152 -14.10 -7.96 -3.47
CA ILE A 152 -14.90 -9.05 -4.04
C ILE A 152 -14.61 -10.36 -3.30
N LYS A 153 -13.37 -10.58 -2.91
CA LYS A 153 -12.94 -11.77 -2.16
C LYS A 153 -11.62 -11.55 -1.45
N ILE A 154 -11.35 -12.42 -0.48
CA ILE A 154 -10.03 -12.61 0.11
C ILE A 154 -9.39 -13.82 -0.57
N ASP A 155 -8.19 -13.64 -1.10
CA ASP A 155 -7.35 -14.73 -1.58
C ASP A 155 -6.34 -15.11 -0.50
N SER A 156 -6.66 -16.17 0.24
CA SER A 156 -5.86 -16.60 1.38
C SER A 156 -4.47 -17.07 0.95
N LYS A 157 -3.46 -16.77 1.75
CA LYS A 157 -2.09 -17.26 1.58
C LYS A 157 -1.98 -18.79 1.59
N ASN A 158 -2.98 -19.47 2.14
CA ASN A 158 -3.04 -20.93 2.14
C ASN A 158 -3.54 -21.52 0.80
N ASN A 159 -4.03 -20.69 -0.12
CA ASN A 159 -4.44 -21.11 -1.45
C ASN A 159 -3.21 -21.37 -2.33
N VAL A 160 -3.29 -22.40 -3.17
CA VAL A 160 -2.32 -22.56 -4.26
C VAL A 160 -2.60 -21.48 -5.30
N ARG A 161 -1.63 -20.63 -5.58
CA ARG A 161 -1.72 -19.56 -6.58
C ARG A 161 -0.94 -19.95 -7.82
N ASP A 162 -1.61 -20.59 -8.74
CA ASP A 162 -1.12 -20.95 -10.09
C ASP A 162 -1.49 -19.90 -11.15
N TYR A 163 -1.91 -18.70 -10.72
CA TYR A 163 -2.31 -17.56 -11.51
C TYR A 163 -1.57 -16.28 -11.08
N TYR A 164 -1.60 -15.27 -11.93
CA TYR A 164 -1.04 -13.96 -11.62
C TYR A 164 -2.03 -13.14 -10.79
N TYR A 165 -1.52 -12.42 -9.80
CA TYR A 165 -2.31 -11.67 -8.83
C TYR A 165 -1.80 -10.24 -8.63
N GLN A 166 -2.72 -9.36 -8.27
CA GLN A 166 -2.37 -8.02 -7.81
C GLN A 166 -1.79 -8.09 -6.40
N ASN A 167 -0.71 -7.36 -6.17
CA ASN A 167 -0.10 -7.23 -4.85
C ASN A 167 -0.89 -6.24 -3.99
N LEU A 168 -2.01 -6.69 -3.42
CA LEU A 168 -2.88 -5.91 -2.58
C LEU A 168 -3.15 -6.65 -1.27
N THR A 169 -2.25 -6.49 -0.30
CA THR A 169 -2.25 -7.22 0.96
C THR A 169 -3.19 -6.57 1.98
N ASN A 170 -3.93 -7.39 2.72
CA ASN A 170 -4.67 -6.96 3.91
C ASN A 170 -3.69 -6.67 5.06
N ALA A 171 -3.69 -5.45 5.55
CA ALA A 171 -2.76 -5.00 6.57
C ALA A 171 -3.19 -5.32 8.02
N GLY A 172 -4.41 -5.83 8.25
CA GLY A 172 -4.94 -6.02 9.60
C GLY A 172 -5.32 -4.71 10.30
N LEU A 173 -5.68 -3.71 9.53
CA LEU A 173 -6.09 -2.38 9.98
C LEU A 173 -7.39 -1.99 9.28
N TYR A 174 -8.38 -1.53 10.04
CA TYR A 174 -9.74 -1.31 9.51
C TYR A 174 -10.36 -0.05 10.08
N ILE A 175 -11.25 0.57 9.29
CA ILE A 175 -12.29 1.45 9.80
C ILE A 175 -13.62 0.73 9.62
N CYS A 176 -14.39 0.68 10.69
CA CYS A 176 -15.64 -0.06 10.78
C CYS A 176 -16.77 0.86 11.24
N SER A 177 -17.96 0.71 10.64
CA SER A 177 -19.17 1.29 11.18
C SER A 177 -19.70 0.49 12.39
N LYS A 178 -20.63 1.06 13.14
CA LYS A 178 -21.30 0.36 14.24
C LYS A 178 -21.92 -0.98 13.82
N GLU A 179 -22.36 -1.11 12.56
CA GLU A 179 -22.94 -2.35 12.01
C GLU A 179 -22.00 -3.56 12.19
N VAL A 180 -20.68 -3.35 12.16
CA VAL A 180 -19.68 -4.40 12.39
C VAL A 180 -19.70 -4.90 13.85
N LEU A 181 -19.93 -4.01 14.82
CA LEU A 181 -20.09 -4.43 16.22
C LEU A 181 -21.41 -5.19 16.41
N ASP A 182 -22.49 -4.71 15.82
CA ASP A 182 -23.81 -5.33 15.94
C ASP A 182 -23.86 -6.75 15.33
N PHE A 183 -22.99 -7.02 14.33
CA PHE A 183 -22.82 -8.35 13.76
C PHE A 183 -22.24 -9.38 14.75
N VAL A 184 -21.40 -8.96 15.72
CA VAL A 184 -20.79 -9.85 16.72
C VAL A 184 -21.79 -10.10 17.85
N ALA A 185 -22.76 -10.98 17.66
CA ALA A 185 -23.93 -11.16 18.53
C ALA A 185 -23.62 -11.79 19.90
N SER A 186 -22.44 -12.38 20.09
CA SER A 186 -22.08 -13.05 21.36
C SER A 186 -20.56 -13.10 21.55
N PRO A 187 -20.06 -13.18 22.82
CA PRO A 187 -18.64 -13.24 23.11
C PRO A 187 -18.07 -14.66 22.90
N THR A 188 -18.09 -15.11 21.66
CA THR A 188 -17.56 -16.41 21.24
C THR A 188 -16.26 -16.24 20.45
N LYS A 189 -15.52 -17.32 20.23
CA LYS A 189 -14.28 -17.26 19.47
C LYS A 189 -14.57 -17.03 17.99
N ILE A 190 -14.31 -15.81 17.51
CA ILE A 190 -14.54 -15.36 16.13
C ILE A 190 -13.23 -14.82 15.53
N ASP A 191 -12.93 -15.24 14.31
CA ASP A 191 -11.84 -14.68 13.51
C ASP A 191 -12.39 -13.52 12.67
N PHE A 192 -11.79 -12.34 12.79
CA PHE A 192 -12.28 -11.12 12.13
C PHE A 192 -12.27 -11.27 10.61
N GLU A 193 -11.19 -11.77 10.04
CA GLU A 193 -11.04 -11.83 8.58
C GLU A 193 -11.91 -12.93 7.96
N LYS A 194 -11.93 -14.12 8.61
CA LYS A 194 -12.65 -15.29 8.07
C LYS A 194 -14.15 -15.21 8.24
N VAL A 195 -14.62 -14.46 9.21
CA VAL A 195 -16.06 -14.39 9.54
C VAL A 195 -16.59 -12.98 9.29
N VAL A 196 -16.06 -11.97 9.96
CA VAL A 196 -16.60 -10.60 9.90
C VAL A 196 -16.32 -9.96 8.55
N LEU A 197 -15.06 -9.87 8.14
CA LEU A 197 -14.69 -9.27 6.86
C LEU A 197 -15.34 -10.02 5.70
N LYS A 198 -15.34 -11.36 5.73
CA LYS A 198 -15.99 -12.17 4.71
C LYS A 198 -17.48 -11.87 4.60
N HIS A 199 -18.21 -11.76 5.72
CA HIS A 199 -19.62 -11.40 5.72
C HIS A 199 -19.87 -10.06 5.00
N PHE A 200 -19.14 -9.00 5.37
CA PHE A 200 -19.32 -7.69 4.75
C PHE A 200 -18.83 -7.63 3.29
N ILE A 201 -17.95 -8.52 2.86
CA ILE A 201 -17.64 -8.72 1.43
C ILE A 201 -18.85 -9.32 0.70
N GLU A 202 -19.48 -10.35 1.25
CA GLU A 202 -20.66 -11.01 0.67
C GLU A 202 -21.86 -10.05 0.60
N GLU A 203 -22.03 -9.15 1.59
CA GLU A 203 -22.99 -8.06 1.59
C GLU A 203 -22.65 -6.92 0.61
N GLY A 204 -21.46 -6.90 0.02
CA GLY A 204 -20.99 -5.84 -0.85
C GLY A 204 -20.75 -4.51 -0.14
N LYS A 205 -20.47 -4.52 1.17
CA LYS A 205 -20.26 -3.36 2.03
C LYS A 205 -18.81 -3.20 2.51
N ALA A 206 -17.88 -4.05 2.01
CA ALA A 206 -16.46 -3.99 2.33
C ALA A 206 -15.65 -3.35 1.20
N TYR A 207 -14.76 -2.41 1.54
CA TYR A 207 -13.92 -1.68 0.59
C TYR A 207 -12.44 -1.73 0.98
N ALA A 208 -11.54 -1.64 -0.01
CA ALA A 208 -10.10 -1.61 0.18
C ALA A 208 -9.58 -0.17 0.06
N TYR A 209 -9.12 0.42 1.13
CA TYR A 209 -8.36 1.66 1.10
C TYR A 209 -6.92 1.36 0.72
N ARG A 210 -6.59 1.56 -0.56
CA ARG A 210 -5.24 1.34 -1.08
C ARG A 210 -4.34 2.49 -0.69
N SER A 211 -3.28 2.21 0.05
CA SER A 211 -2.32 3.21 0.50
C SER A 211 -0.88 2.72 0.35
N SER A 212 0.05 3.65 0.29
CA SER A 212 1.50 3.42 0.33
C SER A 212 2.10 3.66 1.72
N GLU A 213 1.25 3.99 2.70
CA GLU A 213 1.69 4.31 4.05
C GLU A 213 2.26 3.09 4.77
N TYR A 214 3.12 3.35 5.72
CA TYR A 214 3.80 2.30 6.44
C TYR A 214 2.87 1.60 7.43
N VAL A 215 2.57 0.34 7.15
CA VAL A 215 1.91 -0.59 8.08
C VAL A 215 2.64 -1.92 7.97
N LYS A 216 3.25 -2.39 9.07
CA LYS A 216 4.03 -3.63 9.09
C LYS A 216 3.91 -4.33 10.43
N ASP A 217 3.66 -5.64 10.41
CA ASP A 217 3.63 -6.42 11.64
C ASP A 217 5.03 -6.67 12.20
N CYS A 218 5.14 -6.66 13.51
CA CYS A 218 6.35 -6.95 14.28
C CYS A 218 6.36 -8.41 14.80
N GLY A 219 5.73 -9.34 14.05
CA GLY A 219 5.41 -10.68 14.52
C GLY A 219 6.55 -11.68 14.61
N THR A 220 7.68 -11.39 13.98
CA THR A 220 8.88 -12.23 14.00
C THR A 220 10.12 -11.39 14.28
N PRO A 221 11.23 -12.00 14.77
CA PRO A 221 12.48 -11.26 15.01
C PRO A 221 12.98 -10.48 13.78
N ASP A 222 12.97 -11.08 12.61
CA ASP A 222 13.43 -10.41 11.38
C ASP A 222 12.58 -9.18 11.03
N ARG A 223 11.24 -9.29 11.16
CA ARG A 223 10.32 -8.17 10.95
C ARG A 223 10.52 -7.10 12.00
N PHE A 224 10.72 -7.48 13.26
CA PHE A 224 11.00 -6.56 14.35
C PHE A 224 12.25 -5.72 14.08
N TYR A 225 13.39 -6.34 13.76
CA TYR A 225 14.62 -5.62 13.45
C TYR A 225 14.51 -4.77 12.18
N SER A 226 13.76 -5.26 11.17
CA SER A 226 13.47 -4.46 9.97
C SER A 226 12.69 -3.19 10.32
N VAL A 227 11.65 -3.31 11.16
CA VAL A 227 10.84 -2.15 11.61
C VAL A 227 11.69 -1.19 12.45
N GLU A 228 12.54 -1.70 13.34
CA GLU A 228 13.44 -0.87 14.13
C GLU A 228 14.40 -0.05 13.23
N ASN A 229 14.96 -0.68 12.21
CA ASN A 229 15.81 -0.01 11.22
C ASN A 229 15.03 1.05 10.42
N ASP A 230 13.82 0.72 9.96
CA ASP A 230 12.96 1.64 9.21
C ASP A 230 12.58 2.87 10.07
N LEU A 231 12.36 2.67 11.37
CA LEU A 231 12.09 3.76 12.31
C LEU A 231 13.31 4.66 12.51
N LYS A 232 14.51 4.09 12.74
CA LYS A 232 15.78 4.83 12.87
C LYS A 232 16.11 5.67 11.66
N ASN A 233 15.77 5.17 10.46
CA ASN A 233 15.99 5.88 9.20
C ASN A 233 14.85 6.86 8.84
N GLY A 234 13.83 7.00 9.68
CA GLY A 234 12.70 7.90 9.47
C GLY A 234 11.81 7.51 8.28
N ILE A 235 11.84 6.25 7.85
CA ILE A 235 11.02 5.73 6.73
C ILE A 235 9.55 5.67 7.14
N ILE A 236 9.26 5.22 8.36
CA ILE A 236 7.90 5.07 8.87
C ILE A 236 7.15 6.40 8.77
N HIS A 237 7.72 7.44 9.38
CA HIS A 237 7.12 8.78 9.34
C HIS A 237 7.18 9.42 7.95
N GLY A 238 8.24 9.13 7.19
CA GLY A 238 8.41 9.65 5.82
C GLY A 238 7.35 9.17 4.85
N LYS A 239 6.79 7.97 5.05
CA LYS A 239 5.74 7.39 4.20
C LYS A 239 4.31 7.71 4.62
N SER A 240 4.09 8.46 5.71
CA SER A 240 2.75 8.91 6.09
C SER A 240 2.22 9.94 5.10
N LEU A 241 1.01 9.74 4.59
CA LEU A 241 0.35 10.65 3.63
C LEU A 241 -0.07 12.00 4.23
N ALA A 242 0.07 12.18 5.54
CA ALA A 242 0.01 13.49 6.17
C ALA A 242 1.17 14.41 5.72
N ASN A 243 2.26 13.82 5.21
CA ASN A 243 3.42 14.52 4.66
C ASN A 243 3.43 14.44 3.12
N PRO A 244 3.94 15.48 2.42
CA PRO A 244 4.18 15.39 0.98
C PRO A 244 5.17 14.28 0.65
N GLN A 245 4.79 13.39 -0.27
CA GLN A 245 5.57 12.23 -0.66
C GLN A 245 6.51 12.54 -1.82
N LYS A 246 7.65 11.84 -1.88
CA LYS A 246 8.53 11.82 -3.04
C LYS A 246 8.26 10.55 -3.84
N CYS A 247 8.30 10.65 -5.16
CA CYS A 247 8.02 9.52 -6.03
C CYS A 247 9.09 9.36 -7.12
N ILE A 248 9.41 8.12 -7.45
CA ILE A 248 10.09 7.76 -8.68
C ILE A 248 9.02 7.14 -9.60
N PHE A 249 8.58 7.92 -10.58
CA PHE A 249 7.69 7.45 -11.64
C PHE A 249 8.49 6.67 -12.66
N LEU A 250 7.98 5.51 -13.05
CA LEU A 250 8.63 4.57 -13.97
C LEU A 250 7.72 4.32 -15.17
N ASP A 251 8.24 4.40 -16.40
CA ASP A 251 7.53 3.78 -17.51
C ASP A 251 7.55 2.26 -17.35
N ARG A 252 6.71 1.55 -18.08
CA ARG A 252 6.63 0.09 -18.06
C ARG A 252 7.56 -0.53 -19.10
N ASP A 253 7.24 -0.33 -20.37
CA ASP A 253 7.91 -0.99 -21.51
C ASP A 253 9.26 -0.31 -21.79
N GLY A 254 10.36 -1.08 -21.77
CA GLY A 254 11.73 -0.57 -21.89
C GLY A 254 12.34 -0.02 -20.60
N THR A 255 11.55 0.03 -19.51
CA THR A 255 11.99 0.54 -18.19
C THR A 255 11.84 -0.54 -17.11
N ILE A 256 10.62 -1.03 -16.86
CA ILE A 256 10.36 -2.13 -15.92
C ILE A 256 10.52 -3.47 -16.62
N ASN A 257 9.96 -3.63 -17.81
CA ASN A 257 10.09 -4.83 -18.62
C ASN A 257 10.82 -4.56 -19.95
N LYS A 258 11.38 -5.61 -20.52
CA LYS A 258 12.05 -5.55 -21.82
C LYS A 258 11.09 -5.04 -22.90
N TYR A 259 11.60 -4.17 -23.78
CA TYR A 259 10.83 -3.69 -24.91
C TYR A 259 10.89 -4.71 -26.07
N ASN A 260 9.80 -5.45 -26.25
CA ASN A 260 9.64 -6.43 -27.32
C ASN A 260 8.46 -6.06 -28.26
N GLY A 261 8.14 -4.76 -28.38
CA GLY A 261 6.95 -4.27 -29.07
C GLY A 261 5.76 -4.14 -28.12
N LEU A 262 4.55 -4.29 -28.67
CA LEU A 262 3.32 -4.24 -27.87
C LEU A 262 3.14 -5.57 -27.12
N VAL A 263 2.99 -5.52 -25.81
CA VAL A 263 2.70 -6.68 -24.98
C VAL A 263 1.20 -6.91 -24.98
N THR A 264 0.78 -8.04 -25.56
CA THR A 264 -0.63 -8.44 -25.70
C THR A 264 -1.00 -9.68 -24.87
N LYS A 265 0.00 -10.41 -24.40
CA LYS A 265 -0.18 -11.61 -23.56
C LYS A 265 0.77 -11.57 -22.36
N PRO A 266 0.37 -12.18 -21.24
CA PRO A 266 1.27 -12.27 -20.09
C PRO A 266 2.64 -12.87 -20.44
N ASP A 267 2.71 -13.92 -21.29
CA ASP A 267 3.97 -14.60 -21.61
C ASP A 267 5.00 -13.71 -22.32
N GLU A 268 4.56 -12.64 -22.96
CA GLU A 268 5.42 -11.65 -23.65
C GLU A 268 6.06 -10.66 -22.67
N LEU A 269 5.55 -10.55 -21.42
CA LEU A 269 6.12 -9.67 -20.41
C LEU A 269 7.28 -10.35 -19.69
N GLU A 270 8.47 -9.79 -19.82
CA GLU A 270 9.71 -10.20 -19.16
C GLU A 270 10.35 -8.99 -18.48
N LEU A 271 10.62 -9.07 -17.18
CA LEU A 271 11.27 -7.97 -16.45
C LEU A 271 12.70 -7.74 -16.98
N MET A 272 13.19 -6.49 -16.92
CA MET A 272 14.61 -6.21 -17.10
C MET A 272 15.39 -6.87 -15.95
N ASP A 273 16.60 -7.28 -16.22
CA ASP A 273 17.42 -8.10 -15.31
C ASP A 273 17.68 -7.43 -13.95
N ASP A 274 17.72 -6.09 -13.90
CA ASP A 274 18.00 -5.32 -12.70
C ASP A 274 16.76 -4.67 -12.05
N THR A 275 15.57 -4.79 -12.66
CA THR A 275 14.34 -4.12 -12.23
C THR A 275 13.98 -4.42 -10.79
N SER A 276 13.93 -5.69 -10.41
CA SER A 276 13.52 -6.07 -9.04
C SER A 276 14.50 -5.52 -8.01
N SER A 277 15.81 -5.56 -8.28
CA SER A 277 16.82 -5.03 -7.36
C SER A 277 16.75 -3.51 -7.23
N ALA A 278 16.47 -2.80 -8.32
CA ALA A 278 16.31 -1.35 -8.34
C ALA A 278 15.05 -0.93 -7.56
N ILE A 279 13.90 -1.56 -7.83
CA ILE A 279 12.64 -1.26 -7.14
C ILE A 279 12.75 -1.58 -5.64
N LYS A 280 13.40 -2.67 -5.23
CA LYS A 280 13.68 -2.95 -3.80
C LYS A 280 14.41 -1.82 -3.10
N LYS A 281 15.37 -1.16 -3.77
CA LYS A 281 16.07 0.01 -3.21
C LYS A 281 15.11 1.20 -3.04
N ILE A 282 14.20 1.41 -4.00
CA ILE A 282 13.14 2.44 -3.87
C ILE A 282 12.24 2.09 -2.68
N ASN A 283 11.77 0.83 -2.57
CA ASN A 283 10.91 0.40 -1.47
C ASN A 283 11.56 0.57 -0.08
N ALA A 284 12.88 0.40 0.01
CA ALA A 284 13.66 0.62 1.24
C ALA A 284 14.01 2.09 1.51
N SER A 285 13.53 3.03 0.69
CA SER A 285 13.77 4.47 0.81
C SER A 285 12.48 5.21 1.18
N LYS A 286 12.56 6.55 1.22
CA LYS A 286 11.40 7.45 1.40
C LYS A 286 10.67 7.73 0.09
N TYR A 287 11.08 7.17 -1.03
CA TYR A 287 10.41 7.33 -2.31
C TYR A 287 9.32 6.27 -2.50
N LEU A 288 8.28 6.65 -3.23
CA LEU A 288 7.29 5.73 -3.78
C LEU A 288 7.76 5.26 -5.16
N ALA A 289 7.45 4.01 -5.52
CA ALA A 289 7.66 3.44 -6.86
C ALA A 289 6.31 3.36 -7.58
N ILE A 290 6.07 4.20 -8.58
CA ILE A 290 4.80 4.23 -9.30
C ILE A 290 5.01 4.07 -10.81
N CYS A 291 4.35 3.08 -11.39
CA CYS A 291 4.36 2.85 -12.83
C CYS A 291 3.35 3.77 -13.55
N ILE A 292 3.81 4.45 -14.62
CA ILE A 292 2.99 5.32 -15.48
C ILE A 292 3.20 4.92 -16.93
N THR A 293 2.21 4.28 -17.57
CA THR A 293 2.40 3.69 -18.90
C THR A 293 1.28 4.01 -19.89
N ASN A 294 1.62 4.13 -21.18
CA ASN A 294 0.65 4.21 -22.28
C ASN A 294 0.41 2.81 -22.86
N GLN A 295 -0.83 2.34 -22.81
CA GLN A 295 -1.22 1.03 -23.31
C GLN A 295 -2.23 1.12 -24.46
N PRO A 296 -1.77 1.49 -25.67
CA PRO A 296 -2.65 1.66 -26.83
C PRO A 296 -3.27 0.34 -27.33
N VAL A 297 -2.81 -0.79 -26.85
CA VAL A 297 -3.32 -2.13 -27.19
C VAL A 297 -4.82 -2.25 -26.93
N ILE A 298 -5.35 -1.53 -25.93
CA ILE A 298 -6.79 -1.47 -25.64
C ILE A 298 -7.53 -0.73 -26.79
N ALA A 299 -7.06 0.49 -27.13
CA ALA A 299 -7.67 1.29 -28.17
C ALA A 299 -7.58 0.63 -29.56
N ARG A 300 -6.59 -0.24 -29.77
CA ARG A 300 -6.42 -1.02 -31.01
C ARG A 300 -7.30 -2.26 -31.05
N GLY A 301 -7.87 -2.69 -29.92
CA GLY A 301 -8.62 -3.92 -29.81
C GLY A 301 -7.74 -5.18 -29.74
N ASP A 302 -6.43 -5.01 -29.53
CA ASP A 302 -5.49 -6.14 -29.40
C ASP A 302 -5.72 -6.93 -28.11
N VAL A 303 -6.14 -6.23 -27.03
CA VAL A 303 -6.47 -6.83 -25.74
C VAL A 303 -7.63 -6.09 -25.08
N THR A 304 -8.37 -6.78 -24.20
CA THR A 304 -9.38 -6.23 -23.31
C THR A 304 -8.73 -5.61 -22.06
N LEU A 305 -9.50 -4.82 -21.29
CA LEU A 305 -9.05 -4.30 -19.99
C LEU A 305 -8.71 -5.41 -19.01
N GLU A 306 -9.45 -6.54 -19.05
CA GLU A 306 -9.19 -7.69 -18.18
C GLU A 306 -7.89 -8.41 -18.54
N GLU A 307 -7.62 -8.61 -19.83
CA GLU A 307 -6.36 -9.18 -20.31
C GLU A 307 -5.17 -8.28 -19.94
N LEU A 308 -5.30 -6.96 -20.11
CA LEU A 308 -4.26 -6.03 -19.67
C LEU A 308 -4.06 -6.09 -18.14
N LYS A 309 -5.13 -6.21 -17.37
CA LYS A 309 -5.04 -6.41 -15.91
C LYS A 309 -4.24 -7.67 -15.58
N ASN A 310 -4.45 -8.75 -16.32
CA ASN A 310 -3.70 -10.01 -16.12
C ASN A 310 -2.21 -9.86 -16.49
N ILE A 311 -1.88 -9.08 -17.53
CA ILE A 311 -0.49 -8.73 -17.88
C ILE A 311 0.16 -7.93 -16.73
N HIS A 312 -0.55 -6.95 -16.16
CA HIS A 312 -0.06 -6.17 -15.02
C HIS A 312 0.08 -7.03 -13.75
N ASN A 313 -0.86 -7.93 -13.51
CA ASN A 313 -0.77 -8.89 -12.40
C ASN A 313 0.47 -9.79 -12.52
N LYS A 314 0.83 -10.22 -13.75
CA LYS A 314 2.09 -10.94 -13.97
C LYS A 314 3.30 -10.11 -13.52
N MET A 315 3.35 -8.85 -13.92
CA MET A 315 4.44 -7.94 -13.52
C MET A 315 4.53 -7.83 -11.99
N GLU A 316 3.42 -7.58 -11.30
CA GLU A 316 3.38 -7.48 -9.85
C GLU A 316 3.75 -8.83 -9.18
N THR A 317 3.29 -9.95 -9.74
CA THR A 317 3.63 -11.30 -9.24
C THR A 317 5.13 -11.58 -9.37
N LEU A 318 5.75 -11.21 -10.50
CA LEU A 318 7.18 -11.40 -10.72
C LEU A 318 8.02 -10.52 -9.78
N LEU A 319 7.65 -9.25 -9.64
CA LEU A 319 8.29 -8.33 -8.69
C LEU A 319 8.19 -8.86 -7.26
N GLY A 320 6.99 -9.30 -6.84
CA GLY A 320 6.75 -9.83 -5.50
C GLY A 320 7.54 -11.09 -5.19
N LYS A 321 7.77 -11.98 -6.16
CA LYS A 321 8.64 -13.16 -6.00
C LYS A 321 10.07 -12.77 -5.64
N GLU A 322 10.54 -11.64 -6.15
CA GLU A 322 11.87 -11.09 -5.88
C GLU A 322 11.89 -10.12 -4.70
N GLY A 323 10.75 -9.93 -4.02
CA GLY A 323 10.63 -9.03 -2.86
C GLY A 323 10.56 -7.55 -3.20
N ALA A 324 10.18 -7.20 -4.44
CA ALA A 324 9.94 -5.83 -4.90
C ALA A 324 8.44 -5.57 -5.09
N TYR A 325 8.02 -4.30 -5.03
CA TYR A 325 6.63 -3.93 -5.28
C TYR A 325 6.51 -2.49 -5.82
N LEU A 326 5.42 -2.25 -6.55
CA LEU A 326 4.99 -0.92 -6.95
C LEU A 326 3.95 -0.40 -5.96
N ASP A 327 4.10 0.85 -5.51
CA ASP A 327 3.10 1.53 -4.67
C ASP A 327 1.84 1.89 -5.47
N GLY A 328 1.97 2.04 -6.79
CA GLY A 328 0.86 2.26 -7.70
C GLY A 328 1.19 1.93 -9.14
N LEU A 329 0.15 1.64 -9.92
CA LEU A 329 0.23 1.41 -11.35
C LEU A 329 -0.92 2.15 -12.03
N TYR A 330 -0.58 3.02 -12.99
CA TYR A 330 -1.52 3.79 -13.78
C TYR A 330 -1.23 3.63 -15.25
N PHE A 331 -2.27 3.45 -16.05
CA PHE A 331 -2.13 3.29 -17.49
C PHE A 331 -3.14 4.14 -18.26
N CYS A 332 -2.77 4.50 -19.48
CA CYS A 332 -3.66 5.14 -20.43
C CYS A 332 -4.07 4.13 -21.51
N PRO A 333 -5.35 3.76 -21.63
CA PRO A 333 -5.85 2.85 -22.67
C PRO A 333 -6.08 3.52 -24.03
N HIS A 334 -6.03 4.86 -24.08
CA HIS A 334 -6.46 5.63 -25.24
C HIS A 334 -5.37 5.79 -26.32
N HIS A 335 -5.81 5.93 -27.57
CA HIS A 335 -4.96 6.32 -28.69
C HIS A 335 -5.80 7.12 -29.71
N PRO A 336 -5.43 8.36 -30.07
CA PRO A 336 -6.25 9.19 -30.93
C PRO A 336 -6.27 8.74 -32.40
N ASP A 337 -5.19 8.10 -32.88
CA ASP A 337 -5.07 7.68 -34.27
C ASP A 337 -6.07 6.57 -34.61
N LYS A 338 -6.81 6.72 -35.70
CA LYS A 338 -7.83 5.80 -36.17
C LYS A 338 -7.32 5.02 -37.39
N GLY A 339 -8.08 3.99 -37.79
CA GLY A 339 -7.81 3.21 -39.00
C GLY A 339 -7.09 1.87 -38.71
N PHE A 340 -7.15 1.35 -37.51
CA PHE A 340 -6.69 0.01 -37.16
C PHE A 340 -7.87 -0.97 -37.23
N GLU A 341 -7.66 -2.12 -37.85
CA GLU A 341 -8.65 -3.21 -37.85
C GLU A 341 -8.91 -3.66 -36.44
N GLY A 342 -10.17 -3.83 -36.03
CA GLY A 342 -10.55 -4.24 -34.69
C GLY A 342 -10.50 -3.13 -33.63
N GLU A 343 -10.19 -1.87 -34.00
CA GLU A 343 -10.12 -0.77 -33.03
C GLU A 343 -11.41 -0.55 -32.23
N VAL A 344 -11.25 -0.15 -30.97
CA VAL A 344 -12.35 0.11 -30.02
C VAL A 344 -12.65 1.61 -30.02
N PRO A 345 -13.77 2.06 -30.63
CA PRO A 345 -14.05 3.49 -30.86
C PRO A 345 -14.05 4.35 -29.59
N GLU A 346 -14.51 3.81 -28.47
CA GLU A 346 -14.60 4.51 -27.18
C GLU A 346 -13.22 4.89 -26.59
N PHE A 347 -12.15 4.15 -26.95
CA PHE A 347 -10.78 4.45 -26.56
C PHE A 347 -9.99 5.22 -27.63
N LYS A 348 -10.60 5.49 -28.79
CA LYS A 348 -9.98 6.26 -29.89
C LYS A 348 -10.21 7.75 -29.72
N ILE A 349 -9.76 8.29 -28.60
CA ILE A 349 -9.98 9.68 -28.18
C ILE A 349 -8.68 10.38 -27.76
N GLU A 350 -8.69 11.70 -27.85
CA GLU A 350 -7.77 12.57 -27.13
C GLU A 350 -8.12 12.54 -25.64
N CYS A 351 -7.12 12.42 -24.77
CA CYS A 351 -7.31 12.37 -23.31
C CYS A 351 -6.19 13.11 -22.59
N ASP A 352 -6.38 13.43 -21.34
CA ASP A 352 -5.39 14.03 -20.44
C ASP A 352 -4.39 13.01 -19.86
N CYS A 353 -4.74 11.73 -19.89
CA CYS A 353 -3.96 10.65 -19.26
C CYS A 353 -2.82 10.12 -20.14
N ARG A 354 -2.86 10.32 -21.48
CA ARG A 354 -1.83 9.80 -22.39
C ARG A 354 -0.55 10.66 -22.33
N LYS A 355 0.57 10.04 -21.95
CA LYS A 355 1.89 10.68 -22.01
C LYS A 355 2.14 11.30 -23.40
N PRO A 356 2.64 12.55 -23.52
CA PRO A 356 3.28 13.36 -22.48
C PRO A 356 2.34 14.24 -21.65
N ARG A 357 1.02 14.06 -21.71
CA ARG A 357 0.09 14.71 -20.79
C ARG A 357 0.20 14.06 -19.41
N ILE A 358 -0.07 14.83 -18.36
CA ILE A 358 0.26 14.49 -16.97
C ILE A 358 -0.94 14.00 -16.15
N GLY A 359 -2.07 13.70 -16.77
CA GLY A 359 -3.29 13.31 -16.05
C GLY A 359 -3.12 12.09 -15.14
N LEU A 360 -2.28 11.08 -15.53
CA LEU A 360 -1.98 9.94 -14.67
C LEU A 360 -1.14 10.34 -13.45
N LEU A 361 -0.16 11.25 -13.63
CA LEU A 361 0.65 11.76 -12.53
C LEU A 361 -0.21 12.56 -11.56
N LYS A 362 -1.17 13.37 -12.06
CA LYS A 362 -2.11 14.11 -11.22
C LYS A 362 -3.03 13.20 -10.42
N LYS A 363 -3.45 12.06 -10.97
CA LYS A 363 -4.18 11.04 -10.22
C LYS A 363 -3.34 10.44 -9.10
N ALA A 364 -2.07 10.12 -9.39
CA ALA A 364 -1.13 9.62 -8.38
C ALA A 364 -0.83 10.68 -7.31
N GLU A 365 -0.60 11.94 -7.71
CA GLU A 365 -0.37 13.09 -6.82
C GLU A 365 -1.52 13.24 -5.81
N ALA A 366 -2.75 13.25 -6.27
CA ALA A 366 -3.94 13.39 -5.41
C ALA A 366 -4.08 12.20 -4.44
N ARG A 367 -3.84 10.96 -4.94
CA ARG A 367 -3.98 9.76 -4.13
C ARG A 367 -2.91 9.65 -3.04
N TYR A 368 -1.65 9.89 -3.38
CA TYR A 368 -0.51 9.66 -2.50
C TYR A 368 0.12 10.94 -1.94
N ASN A 369 -0.53 12.09 -2.06
CA ASN A 369 0.00 13.39 -1.61
C ASN A 369 1.43 13.66 -2.11
N ILE A 370 1.68 13.45 -3.41
CA ILE A 370 3.03 13.53 -4.00
C ILE A 370 3.41 14.99 -4.27
N ASP A 371 4.63 15.37 -3.91
CA ASP A 371 5.29 16.60 -4.37
C ASP A 371 6.03 16.31 -5.68
N LEU A 372 5.42 16.66 -6.81
CA LEU A 372 5.97 16.41 -8.14
C LEU A 372 7.33 17.10 -8.34
N ASN A 373 7.56 18.27 -7.73
CA ASN A 373 8.83 19.00 -7.85
C ASN A 373 9.99 18.33 -7.11
N LYS A 374 9.69 17.39 -6.19
CA LYS A 374 10.67 16.57 -5.48
C LYS A 374 10.71 15.13 -6.00
N SER A 375 10.06 14.89 -7.13
CA SER A 375 9.91 13.57 -7.72
C SER A 375 10.70 13.43 -9.01
N TRP A 376 10.85 12.19 -9.46
CA TRP A 376 11.59 11.84 -10.65
C TRP A 376 10.70 11.08 -11.63
N PHE A 377 10.97 11.25 -12.94
CA PHE A 377 10.41 10.40 -13.98
C PHE A 377 11.55 9.68 -14.72
N ILE A 378 11.46 8.36 -14.79
CA ILE A 378 12.43 7.50 -15.48
C ILE A 378 11.70 6.80 -16.63
N GLY A 379 12.26 6.88 -17.84
CA GLY A 379 11.73 6.19 -19.02
C GLY A 379 12.74 6.10 -20.14
N ASP A 380 12.44 5.28 -21.15
CA ASP A 380 13.31 4.95 -22.27
C ASP A 380 12.99 5.71 -23.55
N THR A 381 12.01 6.64 -23.50
CA THR A 381 11.62 7.47 -24.66
C THR A 381 11.62 8.96 -24.34
N ASP A 382 11.79 9.79 -25.39
CA ASP A 382 11.69 11.25 -25.29
C ASP A 382 10.31 11.72 -24.77
N ARG A 383 9.26 10.92 -24.98
CA ARG A 383 7.91 11.14 -24.46
C ARG A 383 7.87 11.09 -22.93
N ASP A 384 8.62 10.19 -22.33
CA ASP A 384 8.71 10.05 -20.88
C ASP A 384 9.41 11.24 -20.27
N ILE A 385 10.50 11.68 -20.91
CA ILE A 385 11.23 12.88 -20.51
C ILE A 385 10.32 14.11 -20.61
N GLN A 386 9.59 14.27 -21.72
CA GLN A 386 8.63 15.36 -21.88
C GLN A 386 7.51 15.29 -20.82
N THR A 387 7.08 14.08 -20.45
CA THR A 387 6.08 13.90 -19.37
C THR A 387 6.61 14.40 -18.03
N GLY A 388 7.84 14.00 -17.66
CA GLY A 388 8.48 14.47 -16.44
C GLY A 388 8.65 15.99 -16.41
N ILE A 389 9.12 16.60 -17.51
CA ILE A 389 9.25 18.06 -17.65
C ILE A 389 7.89 18.74 -17.47
N ASN A 390 6.84 18.26 -18.15
CA ASN A 390 5.49 18.82 -18.07
C ASN A 390 4.91 18.74 -16.64
N ALA A 391 5.34 17.75 -15.86
CA ALA A 391 4.92 17.55 -14.47
C ALA A 391 5.76 18.34 -13.44
N GLY A 392 6.89 18.93 -13.86
CA GLY A 392 7.86 19.56 -12.96
C GLY A 392 8.76 18.56 -12.22
N CYS A 393 8.80 17.30 -12.65
CA CYS A 393 9.70 16.30 -12.11
C CYS A 393 11.10 16.44 -12.72
N ARG A 394 12.13 16.00 -11.99
CA ARG A 394 13.42 15.70 -12.61
C ARG A 394 13.33 14.44 -13.46
N THR A 395 14.19 14.31 -14.45
CA THR A 395 14.07 13.28 -15.49
C THR A 395 15.35 12.49 -15.71
N ILE A 396 15.19 11.17 -15.89
CA ILE A 396 16.29 10.29 -16.30
C ILE A 396 15.87 9.51 -17.54
N PHE A 397 16.64 9.64 -18.62
CA PHE A 397 16.47 8.83 -19.82
C PHE A 397 17.23 7.51 -19.63
N LEU A 398 16.56 6.38 -19.85
CA LEU A 398 17.18 5.06 -19.89
C LEU A 398 17.53 4.70 -21.33
N ASP A 399 18.81 4.57 -21.62
CA ASP A 399 19.32 4.12 -22.92
C ASP A 399 19.30 2.58 -22.98
N THR A 400 18.09 2.01 -22.92
CA THR A 400 17.84 0.57 -22.90
C THR A 400 17.13 0.08 -24.15
N THR A 401 16.37 0.94 -24.83
CA THR A 401 15.63 0.62 -26.04
C THR A 401 16.42 1.03 -27.29
N PRO A 402 16.76 0.11 -28.21
CA PRO A 402 17.47 0.45 -29.44
C PRO A 402 16.65 1.37 -30.34
N ASN A 403 17.23 2.52 -30.72
CA ASN A 403 16.65 3.49 -31.67
C ASN A 403 15.20 3.88 -31.32
N PRO A 404 14.91 4.40 -30.12
CA PRO A 404 13.55 4.81 -29.77
C PRO A 404 13.07 5.93 -30.71
N PRO A 405 11.78 5.97 -31.07
CA PRO A 405 11.27 7.00 -31.97
C PRO A 405 11.38 8.39 -31.33
N ILE A 406 12.04 9.32 -32.00
CA ILE A 406 12.19 10.71 -31.55
C ILE A 406 10.95 11.50 -31.97
N ARG A 407 10.19 11.98 -31.00
CA ARG A 407 8.96 12.78 -31.18
C ARG A 407 9.06 14.17 -30.55
N PHE A 408 9.86 14.30 -29.51
CA PHE A 408 10.03 15.51 -28.69
C PHE A 408 11.51 15.91 -28.65
N LYS A 409 12.03 16.42 -29.78
CA LYS A 409 13.47 16.75 -29.97
C LYS A 409 14.04 17.72 -28.93
N ASP A 410 13.18 18.54 -28.32
CA ASP A 410 13.57 19.53 -27.31
C ASP A 410 13.52 18.99 -25.88
N ALA A 411 12.99 17.78 -25.67
CA ALA A 411 12.95 17.12 -24.37
C ALA A 411 14.35 16.68 -23.95
N LYS A 412 15.00 17.46 -23.10
CA LYS A 412 16.33 17.15 -22.57
C LYS A 412 16.19 16.54 -21.18
N PRO A 413 16.67 15.31 -20.96
CA PRO A 413 16.72 14.71 -19.63
C PRO A 413 17.76 15.42 -18.74
N ASP A 414 17.56 15.40 -17.41
CA ASP A 414 18.57 15.84 -16.46
C ASP A 414 19.77 14.88 -16.46
N PHE A 415 19.52 13.58 -16.63
CA PHE A 415 20.54 12.53 -16.69
C PHE A 415 20.20 11.47 -17.73
N VAL A 416 21.24 10.75 -18.17
CA VAL A 416 21.15 9.53 -18.98
C VAL A 416 21.80 8.40 -18.23
N CYS A 417 21.12 7.25 -18.15
CA CYS A 417 21.60 6.04 -17.50
C CYS A 417 21.39 4.82 -18.41
N HIS A 418 22.17 3.77 -18.20
CA HIS A 418 22.11 2.54 -19.02
C HIS A 418 21.38 1.39 -18.31
N SER A 419 20.94 1.60 -17.06
CA SER A 419 20.13 0.63 -16.31
C SER A 419 19.26 1.33 -15.27
N LEU A 420 18.19 0.66 -14.86
CA LEU A 420 17.32 1.17 -13.81
C LEU A 420 18.06 1.24 -12.45
N SER A 421 18.93 0.29 -12.18
CA SER A 421 19.76 0.30 -10.96
C SER A 421 20.72 1.49 -10.90
N GLU A 422 21.31 1.89 -12.05
CA GLU A 422 22.14 3.09 -12.14
C GLU A 422 21.31 4.34 -11.84
N ALA A 423 20.16 4.49 -12.48
CA ALA A 423 19.26 5.61 -12.27
C ALA A 423 18.81 5.76 -10.81
N VAL A 424 18.36 4.65 -10.20
CA VAL A 424 17.93 4.62 -8.80
C VAL A 424 19.08 4.95 -7.84
N ASN A 425 20.27 4.39 -8.07
CA ASN A 425 21.45 4.72 -7.24
C ASN A 425 21.81 6.20 -7.33
N LEU A 426 21.75 6.81 -8.52
CA LEU A 426 21.98 8.24 -8.73
C LEU A 426 21.02 9.07 -7.90
N ILE A 427 19.71 8.75 -7.94
CA ILE A 427 18.68 9.46 -7.18
C ILE A 427 18.96 9.35 -5.67
N LEU A 428 19.14 8.12 -5.17
CA LEU A 428 19.29 7.88 -3.73
C LEU A 428 20.59 8.47 -3.15
N ASN A 429 21.67 8.53 -3.94
CA ASN A 429 22.94 9.16 -3.53
C ASN A 429 22.84 10.68 -3.51
N SER A 430 22.15 11.29 -4.49
CA SER A 430 21.95 12.76 -4.51
C SER A 430 21.18 13.29 -3.30
N GLU A 431 20.44 12.45 -2.59
CA GLU A 431 19.77 12.81 -1.33
C GLU A 431 20.71 12.79 -0.12
N ARG A 432 21.69 11.90 -0.12
CA ARG A 432 22.65 11.81 0.99
C ARG A 432 23.55 13.04 1.03
N ASP A 433 23.97 13.52 -0.14
CA ASP A 433 24.83 14.71 -0.26
C ASP A 433 24.12 16.03 0.12
N ASN A 434 22.78 16.04 0.19
CA ASN A 434 22.00 17.22 0.62
C ASN A 434 21.68 17.24 2.13
N HIS A 435 22.09 16.20 2.88
CA HIS A 435 21.87 16.09 4.33
C HIS A 435 23.18 16.22 5.16
N ASP A 436 24.33 16.30 4.52
CA ASP A 436 25.65 16.63 5.10
C ASP A 436 25.95 18.15 4.89
#